data_da54b1d7fcf2170350d3e5411a64d18e
#
_entry.id   da54b1d7fcf2170350d3e5411a64d18e
#
_cell.length_a   1.000
_cell.length_b   1.000
_cell.length_c   1.000
_cell.angle_alpha   90.00
_cell.angle_beta   90.00
_cell.angle_gamma   90.00
#
_symmetry.space_group_name_H-M   'P 1'
#
loop_
_entity.id
_entity.type
_entity.pdbx_description
1 polymer ?
#
loop_
_entity_poly.entity_id
_entity_poly.type
_entity_poly.pdbx_seq_one_letter_code
_entity_poly.pdbx_strand_id
1 'polypeptide(L)'
;MNLAILGAGMIVHDFLTVAGDVPQLELAAIFGTESDLEKMNHLKQQYGIQTVYTELGACLADPSVDTVYVALPNHLHYSFAKEAILAGKHVICEKPFTLQIRELVELTELAAAHEVLLMEAITNQYLANYQGIKAQLETLGELKVIECNYSQYSSRYDLFKEGTVLPAFNPKMGGGALMDINIYNIHFVVGLLGKPKSVRYFANVEQGIDTSGMLFLDYEQTKVVCIGAKDSTATFRSTIQGTKGSIIVNGAKSHQDQSVHGHRMFEEFARFAQAIHENDQAFVKERLAHSKLVMEVVEKALADAQIVLG
;
A
#
# COMPACT_ATOMS: atom_id res chain seq x y z
N MET A 1 -1.89 -20.58 4.20
CA MET A 1 -1.29 -19.65 3.21
C MET A 1 0.18 -19.98 3.06
N ASN A 2 0.55 -20.58 1.93
CA ASN A 2 1.94 -20.91 1.59
C ASN A 2 2.48 -19.82 0.68
N LEU A 3 3.26 -18.90 1.25
CA LEU A 3 3.61 -17.63 0.67
C LEU A 3 4.92 -17.68 -0.10
N ALA A 4 4.90 -17.26 -1.36
CA ALA A 4 6.09 -16.87 -2.11
C ALA A 4 6.23 -15.33 -2.07
N ILE A 5 7.38 -14.83 -1.63
CA ILE A 5 7.67 -13.40 -1.59
C ILE A 5 8.40 -13.01 -2.87
N LEU A 6 7.85 -12.06 -3.65
CA LEU A 6 8.53 -11.51 -4.82
C LEU A 6 9.22 -10.21 -4.46
N GLY A 7 10.54 -10.24 -4.41
CA GLY A 7 11.41 -9.15 -4.01
C GLY A 7 12.20 -9.45 -2.74
N ALA A 8 13.23 -8.64 -2.50
CA ALA A 8 14.07 -8.71 -1.31
C ALA A 8 14.41 -7.28 -0.81
N GLY A 9 13.48 -6.34 -0.97
CA GLY A 9 13.61 -4.94 -0.56
C GLY A 9 13.38 -4.72 0.94
N MET A 10 13.42 -3.46 1.37
CA MET A 10 13.25 -3.08 2.79
C MET A 10 11.92 -3.55 3.38
N ILE A 11 10.83 -3.48 2.61
CA ILE A 11 9.51 -3.91 3.10
C ILE A 11 9.46 -5.41 3.37
N VAL A 12 10.18 -6.21 2.58
CA VAL A 12 10.32 -7.65 2.79
C VAL A 12 11.07 -7.94 4.09
N HIS A 13 12.17 -7.21 4.36
CA HIS A 13 12.87 -7.34 5.65
C HIS A 13 11.99 -6.99 6.83
N ASP A 14 11.19 -5.92 6.72
CA ASP A 14 10.24 -5.50 7.77
C ASP A 14 9.17 -6.58 7.98
N PHE A 15 8.54 -7.07 6.92
CA PHE A 15 7.55 -8.14 6.96
C PHE A 15 8.11 -9.44 7.59
N LEU A 16 9.30 -9.87 7.20
CA LEU A 16 9.89 -11.11 7.69
C LEU A 16 10.13 -11.12 9.21
N THR A 17 10.27 -9.94 9.84
CA THR A 17 10.40 -9.85 11.31
C THR A 17 9.15 -10.27 12.06
N VAL A 18 7.99 -10.31 11.39
CA VAL A 18 6.69 -10.65 11.99
C VAL A 18 6.03 -11.86 11.32
N ALA A 19 6.54 -12.30 10.18
CA ALA A 19 5.92 -13.38 9.40
C ALA A 19 5.72 -14.68 10.21
N GLY A 20 6.68 -15.01 11.09
CA GLY A 20 6.61 -16.19 11.95
C GLY A 20 5.50 -16.14 13.01
N ASP A 21 4.98 -14.95 13.33
CA ASP A 21 3.90 -14.76 14.30
C ASP A 21 2.50 -14.79 13.63
N VAL A 22 2.45 -14.71 12.29
CA VAL A 22 1.19 -14.67 11.54
C VAL A 22 0.58 -16.09 11.49
N PRO A 23 -0.63 -16.30 12.04
CA PRO A 23 -1.27 -17.60 12.01
C PRO A 23 -1.50 -18.12 10.59
N GLN A 24 -1.28 -19.41 10.38
CA GLN A 24 -1.54 -20.09 9.10
C GLN A 24 -0.70 -19.56 7.91
N LEU A 25 0.44 -18.93 8.19
CA LEU A 25 1.40 -18.47 7.19
C LEU A 25 2.66 -19.35 7.21
N GLU A 26 3.02 -19.87 6.04
CA GLU A 26 4.26 -20.61 5.81
C GLU A 26 5.07 -19.90 4.73
N LEU A 27 6.36 -19.69 4.95
CA LEU A 27 7.28 -19.07 4.01
C LEU A 27 7.80 -20.10 2.99
N ALA A 28 7.03 -20.35 1.92
CA ALA A 28 7.34 -21.36 0.92
C ALA A 28 8.50 -20.95 0.01
N ALA A 29 8.52 -19.70 -0.46
CA ALA A 29 9.56 -19.27 -1.39
C ALA A 29 9.88 -17.78 -1.28
N ILE A 30 11.05 -17.41 -1.81
CA ILE A 30 11.43 -16.03 -2.13
C ILE A 30 11.98 -15.97 -3.55
N PHE A 31 11.55 -14.98 -4.32
CA PHE A 31 11.96 -14.71 -5.68
C PHE A 31 12.63 -13.34 -5.79
N GLY A 32 13.68 -13.24 -6.59
CA GLY A 32 14.34 -11.99 -6.95
C GLY A 32 15.25 -12.19 -8.15
N THR A 33 16.05 -11.18 -8.47
CA THR A 33 17.02 -11.27 -9.56
C THR A 33 18.27 -12.05 -9.14
N GLU A 34 19.12 -12.44 -10.10
CA GLU A 34 20.43 -13.06 -9.82
C GLU A 34 21.29 -12.19 -8.89
N SER A 35 21.17 -10.86 -9.00
CA SER A 35 21.90 -9.93 -8.12
C SER A 35 21.40 -9.95 -6.68
N ASP A 36 20.20 -10.47 -6.41
CA ASP A 36 19.63 -10.60 -5.07
C ASP A 36 19.90 -11.98 -4.44
N LEU A 37 20.53 -12.91 -5.18
CA LEU A 37 20.64 -14.33 -4.79
C LEU A 37 21.32 -14.52 -3.42
N GLU A 38 22.43 -13.82 -3.17
CA GLU A 38 23.14 -13.90 -1.88
C GLU A 38 22.26 -13.41 -0.73
N LYS A 39 21.59 -12.29 -0.93
CA LYS A 39 20.66 -11.69 0.02
C LYS A 39 19.47 -12.61 0.29
N MET A 40 18.88 -13.19 -0.74
CA MET A 40 17.75 -14.12 -0.61
C MET A 40 18.15 -15.40 0.14
N ASN A 41 19.36 -15.93 -0.12
CA ASN A 41 19.87 -17.08 0.62
C ASN A 41 20.11 -16.76 2.12
N HIS A 42 20.55 -15.54 2.43
CA HIS A 42 20.66 -15.08 3.82
C HIS A 42 19.28 -15.02 4.49
N LEU A 43 18.28 -14.42 3.84
CA LEU A 43 16.90 -14.36 4.34
C LEU A 43 16.30 -15.76 4.51
N LYS A 44 16.55 -16.67 3.56
CA LYS A 44 16.12 -18.07 3.66
C LYS A 44 16.66 -18.72 4.94
N GLN A 45 17.94 -18.58 5.23
CA GLN A 45 18.55 -19.16 6.42
C GLN A 45 18.04 -18.52 7.72
N GLN A 46 17.85 -17.20 7.70
CA GLN A 46 17.45 -16.44 8.88
C GLN A 46 15.98 -16.70 9.26
N TYR A 47 15.08 -16.80 8.28
CA TYR A 47 13.63 -16.85 8.50
C TYR A 47 12.99 -18.20 8.13
N GLY A 48 13.76 -19.19 7.71
CA GLY A 48 13.25 -20.52 7.40
C GLY A 48 12.46 -20.61 6.09
N ILE A 49 12.72 -19.71 5.13
CA ILE A 49 12.09 -19.77 3.80
C ILE A 49 12.55 -21.06 3.11
N GLN A 50 11.62 -21.81 2.51
CA GLN A 50 11.94 -23.15 2.00
C GLN A 50 12.76 -23.12 0.71
N THR A 51 12.42 -22.25 -0.26
CA THR A 51 13.06 -22.23 -1.59
C THR A 51 13.41 -20.83 -2.06
N VAL A 52 14.49 -20.69 -2.81
CA VAL A 52 14.91 -19.45 -3.47
C VAL A 52 14.79 -19.64 -4.97
N TYR A 53 14.21 -18.67 -5.67
CA TYR A 53 14.03 -18.64 -7.11
C TYR A 53 14.60 -17.37 -7.72
N THR A 54 15.23 -17.50 -8.90
CA THR A 54 15.61 -16.37 -9.77
C THR A 54 14.78 -16.35 -11.07
N GLU A 55 14.05 -17.42 -11.35
CA GLU A 55 13.10 -17.52 -12.48
C GLU A 55 11.67 -17.49 -11.97
N LEU A 56 10.89 -16.48 -12.37
CA LEU A 56 9.50 -16.30 -11.90
C LEU A 56 8.61 -17.49 -12.26
N GLY A 57 8.73 -17.98 -13.50
CA GLY A 57 7.94 -19.15 -13.95
C GLY A 57 8.15 -20.39 -13.10
N ALA A 58 9.37 -20.63 -12.64
CA ALA A 58 9.67 -21.75 -11.73
C ALA A 58 9.06 -21.55 -10.34
N CYS A 59 9.11 -20.32 -9.81
CA CYS A 59 8.47 -19.97 -8.54
C CYS A 59 6.95 -20.15 -8.61
N LEU A 60 6.32 -19.68 -9.67
CA LEU A 60 4.87 -19.79 -9.86
C LEU A 60 4.40 -21.22 -10.17
N ALA A 61 5.25 -22.05 -10.76
CA ALA A 61 4.96 -23.47 -11.02
C ALA A 61 5.13 -24.37 -9.78
N ASP A 62 5.72 -23.85 -8.70
CA ASP A 62 5.90 -24.62 -7.47
C ASP A 62 4.53 -24.96 -6.83
N PRO A 63 4.19 -26.26 -6.69
CA PRO A 63 2.92 -26.69 -6.11
C PRO A 63 2.83 -26.41 -4.59
N SER A 64 3.95 -26.16 -3.91
CA SER A 64 3.95 -25.76 -2.50
C SER A 64 3.56 -24.29 -2.30
N VAL A 65 3.51 -23.49 -3.36
CA VAL A 65 3.10 -22.07 -3.32
C VAL A 65 1.62 -21.96 -3.68
N ASP A 66 0.81 -21.36 -2.82
CA ASP A 66 -0.59 -21.01 -3.11
C ASP A 66 -0.82 -19.50 -3.22
N THR A 67 0.04 -18.69 -2.61
CA THR A 67 -0.09 -17.25 -2.50
C THR A 67 1.23 -16.55 -2.85
N VAL A 68 1.13 -15.41 -3.51
CA VAL A 68 2.26 -14.56 -3.88
C VAL A 68 2.14 -13.19 -3.20
N TYR A 69 3.20 -12.74 -2.55
CA TYR A 69 3.34 -11.38 -2.05
C TYR A 69 4.24 -10.57 -3.00
N VAL A 70 3.63 -9.65 -3.75
CA VAL A 70 4.33 -8.77 -4.70
C VAL A 70 4.88 -7.57 -3.94
N ALA A 71 6.17 -7.59 -3.62
CA ALA A 71 6.91 -6.58 -2.86
C ALA A 71 8.07 -6.00 -3.69
N LEU A 72 7.76 -5.70 -4.94
CA LEU A 72 8.65 -5.19 -5.98
C LEU A 72 8.53 -3.66 -6.13
N PRO A 73 9.36 -2.99 -6.96
CA PRO A 73 9.14 -1.61 -7.36
C PRO A 73 7.77 -1.41 -8.03
N ASN A 74 7.12 -0.27 -7.77
CA ASN A 74 5.71 0.00 -8.10
C ASN A 74 5.32 -0.33 -9.56
N HIS A 75 6.18 0.00 -10.54
CA HIS A 75 5.93 -0.25 -11.96
C HIS A 75 5.88 -1.74 -12.35
N LEU A 76 6.33 -2.62 -11.47
CA LEU A 76 6.30 -4.07 -11.68
C LEU A 76 5.07 -4.74 -11.05
N HIS A 77 4.33 -4.05 -10.19
CA HIS A 77 3.20 -4.62 -9.45
C HIS A 77 2.18 -5.26 -10.39
N TYR A 78 1.73 -4.52 -11.40
CA TYR A 78 0.73 -5.00 -12.34
C TYR A 78 1.16 -6.27 -13.08
N SER A 79 2.37 -6.27 -13.71
CA SER A 79 2.82 -7.40 -14.51
C SER A 79 3.02 -8.66 -13.69
N PHE A 80 3.65 -8.54 -12.51
CA PHE A 80 3.91 -9.69 -11.65
C PHE A 80 2.63 -10.22 -10.97
N ALA A 81 1.72 -9.33 -10.56
CA ALA A 81 0.41 -9.74 -10.05
C ALA A 81 -0.40 -10.48 -11.13
N LYS A 82 -0.37 -9.99 -12.39
CA LYS A 82 -1.04 -10.62 -13.52
C LYS A 82 -0.51 -12.03 -13.78
N GLU A 83 0.81 -12.21 -13.85
CA GLU A 83 1.42 -13.53 -14.05
C GLU A 83 1.07 -14.50 -12.92
N ALA A 84 1.07 -14.04 -11.68
CA ALA A 84 0.69 -14.85 -10.52
C ALA A 84 -0.79 -15.29 -10.59
N ILE A 85 -1.72 -14.38 -10.95
CA ILE A 85 -3.14 -14.70 -11.15
C ILE A 85 -3.32 -15.74 -12.25
N LEU A 86 -2.65 -15.56 -13.40
CA LEU A 86 -2.72 -16.50 -14.53
C LEU A 86 -2.15 -17.88 -14.17
N ALA A 87 -1.22 -17.96 -13.23
CA ALA A 87 -0.70 -19.20 -12.66
C ALA A 87 -1.60 -19.81 -11.55
N GLY A 88 -2.79 -19.23 -11.31
CA GLY A 88 -3.74 -19.70 -10.31
C GLY A 88 -3.32 -19.43 -8.86
N LYS A 89 -2.47 -18.43 -8.60
CA LYS A 89 -2.04 -18.08 -7.26
C LYS A 89 -2.86 -16.91 -6.70
N HIS A 90 -3.19 -16.95 -5.40
CA HIS A 90 -3.68 -15.77 -4.67
C HIS A 90 -2.60 -14.70 -4.66
N VAL A 91 -3.00 -13.43 -4.67
CA VAL A 91 -2.06 -12.31 -4.74
C VAL A 91 -2.30 -11.30 -3.61
N ILE A 92 -1.24 -10.99 -2.90
CA ILE A 92 -1.10 -9.83 -2.03
C ILE A 92 -0.10 -8.89 -2.71
N CYS A 93 -0.51 -7.66 -3.01
CA CYS A 93 0.35 -6.71 -3.71
C CYS A 93 0.56 -5.44 -2.86
N GLU A 94 1.82 -5.00 -2.77
CA GLU A 94 2.16 -3.76 -2.08
C GLU A 94 1.46 -2.53 -2.66
N LYS A 95 1.31 -1.54 -1.79
CA LYS A 95 0.88 -0.21 -2.22
C LYS A 95 2.04 0.54 -2.96
N PRO A 96 1.73 1.44 -3.89
CA PRO A 96 0.43 1.62 -4.55
C PRO A 96 0.11 0.39 -5.38
N PHE A 97 -1.15 -0.03 -5.38
CA PHE A 97 -1.54 -1.31 -5.99
C PHE A 97 -1.09 -1.43 -7.44
N THR A 98 -1.38 -0.41 -8.24
CA THR A 98 -0.98 -0.27 -9.65
C THR A 98 -0.61 1.19 -9.94
N LEU A 99 -0.10 1.49 -11.14
CA LEU A 99 0.12 2.87 -11.54
C LEU A 99 -1.13 3.51 -12.17
N GLN A 100 -2.03 2.70 -12.72
CA GLN A 100 -3.23 3.14 -13.42
C GLN A 100 -4.44 2.32 -12.99
N ILE A 101 -5.60 2.97 -12.89
CA ILE A 101 -6.84 2.31 -12.47
C ILE A 101 -7.25 1.18 -13.42
N ARG A 102 -7.00 1.32 -14.72
CA ARG A 102 -7.30 0.29 -15.72
C ARG A 102 -6.58 -1.03 -15.44
N GLU A 103 -5.34 -0.95 -14.92
CA GLU A 103 -4.56 -2.12 -14.52
C GLU A 103 -5.21 -2.83 -13.33
N LEU A 104 -5.67 -2.08 -12.32
CA LEU A 104 -6.37 -2.65 -11.18
C LEU A 104 -7.70 -3.29 -11.58
N VAL A 105 -8.45 -2.66 -12.51
CA VAL A 105 -9.69 -3.24 -13.05
C VAL A 105 -9.42 -4.56 -13.73
N GLU A 106 -8.42 -4.61 -14.62
CA GLU A 106 -8.03 -5.85 -15.32
C GLU A 106 -7.59 -6.96 -14.33
N LEU A 107 -6.73 -6.64 -13.36
CA LEU A 107 -6.33 -7.61 -12.33
C LEU A 107 -7.53 -8.14 -11.55
N THR A 108 -8.50 -7.28 -11.23
CA THR A 108 -9.72 -7.67 -10.50
C THR A 108 -10.57 -8.65 -11.32
N GLU A 109 -10.73 -8.38 -12.61
CA GLU A 109 -11.48 -9.23 -13.54
C GLU A 109 -10.77 -10.59 -13.75
N LEU A 110 -9.45 -10.56 -13.90
CA LEU A 110 -8.63 -11.77 -14.01
C LEU A 110 -8.68 -12.62 -12.74
N ALA A 111 -8.55 -12.02 -11.57
CA ALA A 111 -8.61 -12.73 -10.30
C ALA A 111 -9.97 -13.43 -10.12
N ALA A 112 -11.07 -12.76 -10.49
CA ALA A 112 -12.40 -13.34 -10.47
C ALA A 112 -12.54 -14.51 -11.47
N ALA A 113 -11.99 -14.38 -12.69
CA ALA A 113 -12.03 -15.41 -13.71
C ALA A 113 -11.20 -16.66 -13.38
N HIS A 114 -10.11 -16.47 -12.61
CA HIS A 114 -9.24 -17.55 -12.15
C HIS A 114 -9.59 -18.07 -10.74
N GLU A 115 -10.67 -17.55 -10.13
CA GLU A 115 -11.13 -17.93 -8.78
C GLU A 115 -10.07 -17.77 -7.68
N VAL A 116 -9.17 -16.77 -7.83
CA VAL A 116 -8.13 -16.42 -6.86
C VAL A 116 -8.44 -15.11 -6.12
N LEU A 117 -7.91 -14.97 -4.93
CA LEU A 117 -8.04 -13.75 -4.13
C LEU A 117 -6.93 -12.76 -4.50
N LEU A 118 -7.31 -11.49 -4.65
CA LEU A 118 -6.41 -10.38 -4.94
C LEU A 118 -6.59 -9.30 -3.89
N MET A 119 -5.52 -8.92 -3.18
CA MET A 119 -5.57 -7.99 -2.05
C MET A 119 -4.42 -6.99 -2.12
N GLU A 120 -4.70 -5.73 -1.72
CA GLU A 120 -3.68 -4.70 -1.57
C GLU A 120 -3.14 -4.68 -0.15
N ALA A 121 -1.80 -4.66 -0.01
CA ALA A 121 -1.15 -4.46 1.27
C ALA A 121 -1.10 -2.95 1.59
N ILE A 122 -1.96 -2.54 2.50
CA ILE A 122 -2.10 -1.17 3.00
C ILE A 122 -2.39 -1.16 4.50
N THR A 123 -1.33 -1.20 5.28
CA THR A 123 -1.33 -1.45 6.72
C THR A 123 -2.34 -0.60 7.51
N ASN A 124 -2.49 0.69 7.18
CA ASN A 124 -3.34 1.61 7.95
C ASN A 124 -4.83 1.24 7.95
N GLN A 125 -5.30 0.40 7.04
CA GLN A 125 -6.69 -0.07 6.98
C GLN A 125 -6.98 -1.19 7.99
N TYR A 126 -5.96 -1.85 8.51
CA TYR A 126 -6.06 -3.01 9.40
C TYR A 126 -5.75 -2.69 10.85
N LEU A 127 -5.16 -1.52 11.13
CA LEU A 127 -4.80 -1.13 12.49
C LEU A 127 -6.03 -0.92 13.39
N ALA A 128 -5.95 -1.38 14.64
CA ALA A 128 -7.03 -1.28 15.62
C ALA A 128 -7.47 0.17 15.88
N ASN A 129 -6.54 1.13 15.84
CA ASN A 129 -6.87 2.55 16.00
C ASN A 129 -7.72 3.08 14.85
N TYR A 130 -7.46 2.65 13.60
CA TYR A 130 -8.28 3.04 12.46
C TYR A 130 -9.72 2.52 12.60
N GLN A 131 -9.89 1.29 13.03
CA GLN A 131 -11.22 0.71 13.30
C GLN A 131 -11.90 1.44 14.47
N GLY A 132 -11.14 1.79 15.51
CA GLY A 132 -11.64 2.60 16.62
C GLY A 132 -12.08 4.00 16.22
N ILE A 133 -11.36 4.66 15.30
CA ILE A 133 -11.76 5.95 14.73
C ILE A 133 -13.06 5.81 13.95
N LYS A 134 -13.15 4.82 13.06
CA LYS A 134 -14.33 4.56 12.24
C LYS A 134 -15.58 4.35 13.11
N ALA A 135 -15.47 3.61 14.20
CA ALA A 135 -16.55 3.37 15.15
C ALA A 135 -17.00 4.65 15.92
N GLN A 136 -16.11 5.63 16.06
CA GLN A 136 -16.39 6.87 16.80
C GLN A 136 -16.89 8.03 15.93
N LEU A 137 -16.85 7.93 14.59
CA LEU A 137 -17.17 9.05 13.70
C LEU A 137 -18.56 9.68 13.98
N GLU A 138 -19.58 8.85 14.24
CA GLU A 138 -20.94 9.33 14.52
C GLU A 138 -21.01 10.18 15.79
N THR A 139 -20.13 9.96 16.76
CA THR A 139 -20.09 10.73 18.01
C THR A 139 -19.63 12.17 17.81
N LEU A 140 -18.92 12.45 16.71
CA LEU A 140 -18.42 13.79 16.36
C LEU A 140 -19.53 14.70 15.78
N GLY A 141 -20.72 14.19 15.53
CA GLY A 141 -21.77 14.92 14.83
C GLY A 141 -21.46 15.08 13.34
N GLU A 142 -21.83 16.23 12.75
CA GLU A 142 -21.50 16.48 11.35
C GLU A 142 -20.00 16.75 11.19
N LEU A 143 -19.32 15.98 10.34
CA LEU A 143 -17.91 16.20 10.03
C LEU A 143 -17.74 17.44 9.17
N LYS A 144 -16.80 18.30 9.52
CA LYS A 144 -16.57 19.58 8.81
C LYS A 144 -15.22 19.66 8.13
N VAL A 145 -14.13 19.30 8.83
CA VAL A 145 -12.77 19.39 8.31
C VAL A 145 -12.00 18.13 8.70
N ILE A 146 -11.25 17.58 7.75
CA ILE A 146 -10.23 16.56 8.01
C ILE A 146 -8.91 17.06 7.46
N GLU A 147 -7.87 17.05 8.29
CA GLU A 147 -6.50 17.32 7.91
C GLU A 147 -5.67 16.07 8.17
N CYS A 148 -4.92 15.63 7.17
CA CYS A 148 -3.95 14.55 7.29
C CYS A 148 -2.58 15.04 6.82
N ASN A 149 -1.54 14.80 7.60
CA ASN A 149 -0.17 15.17 7.24
C ASN A 149 0.75 13.96 7.45
N TYR A 150 1.36 13.51 6.35
CA TYR A 150 2.44 12.55 6.36
C TYR A 150 3.62 13.14 5.58
N SER A 151 4.53 13.79 6.29
CA SER A 151 5.70 14.44 5.71
C SER A 151 6.96 13.87 6.35
N GLN A 152 7.77 13.21 5.55
CA GLN A 152 9.01 12.56 5.99
C GLN A 152 10.11 12.81 4.96
N TYR A 153 11.15 13.52 5.34
CA TYR A 153 12.31 13.74 4.46
C TYR A 153 12.89 12.39 4.02
N SER A 154 12.95 12.19 2.72
CA SER A 154 13.47 10.97 2.14
C SER A 154 14.99 11.01 2.08
N SER A 155 15.66 9.98 2.61
CA SER A 155 17.12 9.83 2.46
C SER A 155 17.59 9.73 1.00
N ARG A 156 16.64 9.56 0.03
CA ARG A 156 16.90 9.51 -1.39
C ARG A 156 16.76 10.86 -2.08
N TYR A 157 16.23 11.88 -1.38
CA TYR A 157 15.99 13.20 -1.97
C TYR A 157 17.29 13.95 -2.27
N ASP A 158 18.33 13.81 -1.46
CA ASP A 158 19.62 14.42 -1.73
C ASP A 158 20.25 13.86 -3.02
N LEU A 159 20.24 12.54 -3.20
CA LEU A 159 20.67 11.91 -4.44
C LEU A 159 19.87 12.37 -5.66
N PHE A 160 18.54 12.55 -5.48
CA PHE A 160 17.67 13.08 -6.53
C PHE A 160 18.06 14.50 -6.93
N LYS A 161 18.35 15.38 -5.97
CA LYS A 161 18.86 16.74 -6.26
C LYS A 161 20.19 16.74 -6.99
N GLU A 162 21.03 15.75 -6.71
CA GLU A 162 22.32 15.54 -7.39
C GLU A 162 22.22 14.86 -8.77
N GLY A 163 20.99 14.55 -9.22
CA GLY A 163 20.71 13.95 -10.52
C GLY A 163 20.64 12.42 -10.53
N THR A 164 20.77 11.75 -9.37
CA THR A 164 20.60 10.29 -9.26
C THR A 164 19.15 9.95 -8.94
N VAL A 165 18.39 9.55 -9.97
CA VAL A 165 16.95 9.30 -9.86
C VAL A 165 16.69 7.85 -9.46
N LEU A 166 16.45 7.62 -8.16
CA LEU A 166 16.04 6.32 -7.61
C LEU A 166 14.54 6.08 -7.79
N PRO A 167 14.03 4.82 -7.71
CA PRO A 167 12.63 4.48 -7.96
C PRO A 167 11.61 5.37 -7.24
N ALA A 168 11.88 5.75 -5.99
CA ALA A 168 11.00 6.58 -5.17
C ALA A 168 10.78 8.02 -5.68
N PHE A 169 11.59 8.48 -6.63
CA PHE A 169 11.48 9.77 -7.31
C PHE A 169 11.44 9.64 -8.85
N ASN A 170 11.32 8.43 -9.36
CA ASN A 170 11.28 8.18 -10.79
C ASN A 170 9.82 8.09 -11.29
N PRO A 171 9.35 9.04 -12.13
CA PRO A 171 7.98 9.01 -12.65
C PRO A 171 7.68 7.73 -13.45
N LYS A 172 8.68 7.20 -14.19
CA LYS A 172 8.52 5.94 -14.95
C LYS A 172 8.38 4.70 -14.06
N MET A 173 8.74 4.81 -12.80
CA MET A 173 8.66 3.71 -11.83
C MET A 173 7.55 3.94 -10.80
N GLY A 174 6.67 4.93 -11.02
CA GLY A 174 5.57 5.24 -10.11
C GLY A 174 6.03 5.87 -8.80
N GLY A 175 7.11 6.67 -8.83
CA GLY A 175 7.58 7.44 -7.67
C GLY A 175 6.69 8.64 -7.37
N GLY A 176 7.19 9.54 -6.52
CA GLY A 176 6.53 10.77 -6.12
C GLY A 176 5.91 10.74 -4.74
N ALA A 177 5.61 11.92 -4.20
CA ALA A 177 5.05 12.06 -2.87
C ALA A 177 3.60 11.58 -2.79
N LEU A 178 2.80 11.78 -3.85
CA LEU A 178 1.42 11.31 -3.92
C LEU A 178 1.35 9.77 -3.82
N MET A 179 2.14 9.10 -4.65
CA MET A 179 2.14 7.63 -4.78
C MET A 179 2.80 6.90 -3.61
N ASP A 180 3.85 7.49 -3.04
CA ASP A 180 4.64 6.77 -2.03
C ASP A 180 4.19 7.06 -0.58
N ILE A 181 3.83 8.31 -0.29
CA ILE A 181 3.51 8.77 1.07
C ILE A 181 2.05 9.19 1.21
N ASN A 182 1.57 10.11 0.33
CA ASN A 182 0.23 10.67 0.50
C ASN A 182 -0.88 9.65 0.26
N ILE A 183 -0.56 8.56 -0.42
CA ILE A 183 -1.49 7.43 -0.63
C ILE A 183 -2.03 6.87 0.70
N TYR A 184 -1.25 6.88 1.77
CA TYR A 184 -1.72 6.47 3.10
C TYR A 184 -2.81 7.40 3.63
N ASN A 185 -2.68 8.71 3.43
CA ASN A 185 -3.70 9.68 3.78
C ASN A 185 -4.96 9.50 2.94
N ILE A 186 -4.81 9.19 1.64
CA ILE A 186 -5.94 8.92 0.74
C ILE A 186 -6.70 7.69 1.20
N HIS A 187 -6.02 6.58 1.48
CA HIS A 187 -6.63 5.37 2.03
C HIS A 187 -7.36 5.64 3.34
N PHE A 188 -6.76 6.42 4.24
CA PHE A 188 -7.37 6.80 5.51
C PHE A 188 -8.70 7.54 5.29
N VAL A 189 -8.69 8.58 4.47
CA VAL A 189 -9.88 9.43 4.25
C VAL A 189 -10.95 8.71 3.43
N VAL A 190 -10.58 8.05 2.33
CA VAL A 190 -11.52 7.30 1.47
C VAL A 190 -12.17 6.15 2.24
N GLY A 191 -11.44 5.51 3.15
CA GLY A 191 -11.98 4.46 4.00
C GLY A 191 -12.98 4.97 5.05
N LEU A 192 -12.90 6.25 5.45
CA LEU A 192 -13.86 6.88 6.37
C LEU A 192 -15.07 7.49 5.64
N LEU A 193 -14.86 8.14 4.49
CA LEU A 193 -15.85 8.98 3.82
C LEU A 193 -16.31 8.46 2.46
N GLY A 194 -15.65 7.44 1.91
CA GLY A 194 -15.94 6.95 0.56
C GLY A 194 -15.44 7.89 -0.55
N LYS A 195 -16.19 7.98 -1.65
CA LYS A 195 -15.81 8.72 -2.86
C LYS A 195 -16.01 10.23 -2.71
N PRO A 196 -14.96 11.07 -2.93
CA PRO A 196 -15.10 12.52 -2.94
C PRO A 196 -15.83 13.01 -4.21
N LYS A 197 -16.51 14.16 -4.11
CA LYS A 197 -17.16 14.86 -5.24
C LYS A 197 -16.12 15.45 -6.19
N SER A 198 -15.07 16.05 -5.65
CA SER A 198 -13.98 16.62 -6.45
C SER A 198 -12.63 16.44 -5.77
N VAL A 199 -11.59 16.49 -6.61
CA VAL A 199 -10.19 16.30 -6.24
C VAL A 199 -9.38 17.42 -6.87
N ARG A 200 -8.50 18.07 -6.07
CA ARG A 200 -7.54 19.08 -6.53
C ARG A 200 -6.21 18.80 -5.88
N TYR A 201 -5.12 18.86 -6.64
CA TYR A 201 -3.78 18.58 -6.15
C TYR A 201 -2.79 19.71 -6.48
N PHE A 202 -2.28 20.36 -5.46
CA PHE A 202 -1.25 21.38 -5.56
C PHE A 202 0.10 20.76 -5.20
N ALA A 203 0.85 20.41 -6.23
CA ALA A 203 2.12 19.69 -6.09
C ALA A 203 3.31 20.64 -6.23
N ASN A 204 4.35 20.43 -5.43
CA ASN A 204 5.70 20.90 -5.72
C ASN A 204 6.35 19.86 -6.64
N VAL A 205 6.60 20.26 -7.88
CA VAL A 205 7.11 19.36 -8.93
C VAL A 205 8.57 19.69 -9.24
N GLU A 206 9.44 18.70 -9.14
CA GLU A 206 10.85 18.78 -9.51
C GLU A 206 11.18 17.64 -10.47
N GLN A 207 11.87 17.94 -11.58
CA GLN A 207 12.27 16.96 -12.60
C GLN A 207 11.09 16.06 -13.07
N GLY A 208 9.87 16.62 -13.15
CA GLY A 208 8.67 15.93 -13.64
C GLY A 208 7.96 15.02 -12.63
N ILE A 209 8.36 15.06 -11.35
CA ILE A 209 7.72 14.29 -10.28
C ILE A 209 7.40 15.19 -9.07
N ASP A 210 6.33 14.89 -8.35
CA ASP A 210 6.01 15.58 -7.11
C ASP A 210 6.93 15.15 -5.96
N THR A 211 7.56 16.13 -5.32
CA THR A 211 8.38 15.93 -4.12
C THR A 211 7.59 16.17 -2.84
N SER A 212 6.55 17.00 -2.93
CA SER A 212 5.55 17.24 -1.89
C SER A 212 4.26 17.80 -2.51
N GLY A 213 3.18 17.86 -1.73
CA GLY A 213 1.95 18.48 -2.20
C GLY A 213 0.79 18.42 -1.20
N MET A 214 -0.24 19.21 -1.53
CA MET A 214 -1.50 19.29 -0.80
C MET A 214 -2.63 18.80 -1.70
N LEU A 215 -3.25 17.70 -1.31
CA LEU A 215 -4.42 17.13 -1.98
C LEU A 215 -5.68 17.56 -1.25
N PHE A 216 -6.58 18.24 -1.95
CA PHE A 216 -7.89 18.65 -1.44
C PHE A 216 -8.97 17.73 -1.97
N LEU A 217 -9.77 17.18 -1.04
CA LEU A 217 -10.93 16.33 -1.36
C LEU A 217 -12.20 17.01 -0.86
N ASP A 218 -13.16 17.18 -1.75
CA ASP A 218 -14.46 17.76 -1.42
C ASP A 218 -15.52 16.67 -1.24
N TYR A 219 -16.13 16.63 -0.05
CA TYR A 219 -17.23 15.71 0.30
C TYR A 219 -18.55 16.48 0.56
N GLU A 220 -18.78 17.58 -0.14
CA GLU A 220 -19.95 18.44 0.02
C GLU A 220 -19.97 19.19 1.37
N GLN A 221 -20.19 18.50 2.49
CA GLN A 221 -20.23 19.11 3.81
C GLN A 221 -18.89 19.06 4.53
N THR A 222 -18.04 18.10 4.17
CA THR A 222 -16.71 17.90 4.75
C THR A 222 -15.62 18.31 3.77
N LYS A 223 -14.70 19.15 4.18
CA LYS A 223 -13.50 19.52 3.41
C LYS A 223 -12.29 18.80 3.96
N VAL A 224 -11.49 18.24 3.08
CA VAL A 224 -10.33 17.44 3.45
C VAL A 224 -9.08 17.98 2.78
N VAL A 225 -7.99 18.03 3.53
CA VAL A 225 -6.63 18.23 3.03
C VAL A 225 -5.73 17.08 3.44
N CYS A 226 -5.05 16.47 2.47
CA CYS A 226 -4.03 15.46 2.68
C CYS A 226 -2.68 16.03 2.24
N ILE A 227 -1.75 16.17 3.16
CA ILE A 227 -0.41 16.71 2.93
C ILE A 227 0.56 15.54 2.90
N GLY A 228 1.35 15.43 1.81
CA GLY A 228 2.42 14.44 1.68
C GLY A 228 3.69 15.11 1.23
N ALA A 229 4.81 14.84 1.90
CA ALA A 229 6.10 15.43 1.52
C ALA A 229 7.25 14.43 1.72
N LYS A 230 8.17 14.42 0.75
CA LYS A 230 9.43 13.65 0.76
C LYS A 230 10.65 14.55 0.76
N ASP A 231 10.46 15.85 0.55
CA ASP A 231 11.45 16.92 0.51
C ASP A 231 11.54 17.71 1.83
N SER A 232 10.62 17.45 2.74
CA SER A 232 10.51 18.16 4.03
C SER A 232 9.96 17.23 5.11
N THR A 233 10.02 17.69 6.37
CA THR A 233 9.56 16.93 7.53
C THR A 233 8.53 17.72 8.32
N ALA A 234 7.45 17.07 8.73
CA ALA A 234 6.52 17.59 9.72
C ALA A 234 6.12 16.48 10.71
N THR A 235 5.48 16.86 11.80
CA THR A 235 4.87 15.89 12.70
C THR A 235 3.75 15.16 11.95
N PHE A 236 3.82 13.84 11.91
CA PHE A 236 2.71 13.02 11.41
C PHE A 236 1.47 13.29 12.29
N ARG A 237 0.40 13.73 11.65
CA ARG A 237 -0.84 14.06 12.36
C ARG A 237 -2.04 13.95 11.44
N SER A 238 -3.13 13.37 11.95
CA SER A 238 -4.44 13.49 11.34
C SER A 238 -5.43 14.08 12.35
N THR A 239 -6.26 15.02 11.90
CA THR A 239 -7.29 15.67 12.73
C THR A 239 -8.64 15.54 12.02
N ILE A 240 -9.64 15.00 12.71
CA ILE A 240 -11.02 14.90 12.25
C ILE A 240 -11.87 15.83 13.11
N GLN A 241 -12.51 16.82 12.51
CA GLN A 241 -13.29 17.84 13.23
C GLN A 241 -14.77 17.68 12.88
N GLY A 242 -15.58 17.51 13.90
CA GLY A 242 -17.03 17.51 13.80
C GLY A 242 -17.68 18.58 14.67
N THR A 243 -18.98 18.75 14.54
CA THR A 243 -19.76 19.77 15.28
C THR A 243 -19.85 19.49 16.78
N LYS A 244 -19.57 18.24 17.21
CA LYS A 244 -19.65 17.83 18.63
C LYS A 244 -18.31 17.45 19.24
N GLY A 245 -17.22 17.49 18.46
CA GLY A 245 -15.89 17.14 18.97
C GLY A 245 -14.88 16.91 17.85
N SER A 246 -13.71 16.44 18.24
CA SER A 246 -12.65 16.10 17.30
C SER A 246 -11.86 14.88 17.74
N ILE A 247 -11.29 14.18 16.76
CA ILE A 247 -10.30 13.10 16.99
C ILE A 247 -8.96 13.57 16.43
N ILE A 248 -7.90 13.37 17.22
CA ILE A 248 -6.53 13.67 16.83
C ILE A 248 -5.73 12.36 16.87
N VAL A 249 -5.10 12.03 15.76
CA VAL A 249 -4.16 10.92 15.62
C VAL A 249 -2.77 11.52 15.49
N ASN A 250 -1.89 11.24 16.43
CA ASN A 250 -0.53 11.76 16.44
C ASN A 250 0.50 10.65 16.22
N GLY A 251 1.53 10.99 15.45
CA GLY A 251 2.81 10.28 15.39
C GLY A 251 2.94 9.23 14.30
N ALA A 252 4.07 9.26 13.58
CA ALA A 252 4.51 8.16 12.71
C ALA A 252 4.77 6.87 13.53
N LYS A 253 5.20 7.02 14.77
CA LYS A 253 5.29 5.91 15.73
C LYS A 253 3.94 5.28 16.06
N SER A 254 2.83 6.00 15.83
CA SER A 254 1.48 5.48 16.04
C SER A 254 1.12 4.32 15.11
N HIS A 255 1.80 4.16 13.98
CA HIS A 255 1.64 2.99 13.13
C HIS A 255 2.30 1.74 13.73
N GLN A 256 3.34 1.91 14.56
CA GLN A 256 4.02 0.83 15.27
C GLN A 256 3.40 0.54 16.65
N ASP A 257 2.93 1.59 17.35
CA ASP A 257 2.46 1.49 18.74
C ASP A 257 0.99 1.05 18.87
N GLN A 258 0.27 0.82 17.77
CA GLN A 258 -1.17 0.58 17.78
C GLN A 258 -1.58 -0.78 17.19
N SER A 259 -0.62 -1.59 16.79
CA SER A 259 -0.87 -2.99 16.53
C SER A 259 -0.94 -3.75 17.88
N VAL A 260 -1.92 -4.62 18.02
CA VAL A 260 -2.06 -5.47 19.22
C VAL A 260 -0.82 -6.35 19.42
N HIS A 261 -0.13 -6.68 18.33
CA HIS A 261 1.12 -7.46 18.30
C HIS A 261 2.41 -6.64 18.29
N GLY A 262 2.33 -5.29 18.35
CA GLY A 262 3.52 -4.43 18.32
C GLY A 262 4.19 -4.27 16.94
N HIS A 263 3.69 -4.93 15.89
CA HIS A 263 4.18 -4.77 14.52
C HIS A 263 3.06 -4.40 13.56
N ARG A 264 3.24 -3.32 12.79
CA ARG A 264 2.20 -2.71 11.93
C ARG A 264 1.63 -3.64 10.84
N MET A 265 2.39 -4.63 10.37
CA MET A 265 1.97 -5.54 9.30
C MET A 265 1.29 -6.81 9.83
N PHE A 266 1.24 -7.04 11.14
CA PHE A 266 0.70 -8.26 11.71
C PHE A 266 -0.79 -8.43 11.39
N GLU A 267 -1.62 -7.45 11.78
CA GLU A 267 -3.07 -7.51 11.61
C GLU A 267 -3.48 -7.65 10.14
N GLU A 268 -2.75 -6.98 9.25
CA GLU A 268 -2.94 -7.04 7.80
C GLU A 268 -2.71 -8.45 7.27
N PHE A 269 -1.53 -9.03 7.52
CA PHE A 269 -1.20 -10.37 7.03
C PHE A 269 -1.98 -11.49 7.75
N ALA A 270 -2.30 -11.32 9.02
CA ALA A 270 -3.20 -12.24 9.73
C ALA A 270 -4.60 -12.25 9.08
N ARG A 271 -5.13 -11.07 8.70
CA ARG A 271 -6.42 -10.99 8.01
C ARG A 271 -6.35 -11.56 6.59
N PHE A 272 -5.23 -11.39 5.88
CA PHE A 272 -5.03 -12.01 4.56
C PHE A 272 -4.96 -13.53 4.66
N ALA A 273 -4.18 -14.06 5.60
CA ALA A 273 -4.09 -15.50 5.82
C ALA A 273 -5.47 -16.11 6.15
N GLN A 274 -6.24 -15.44 7.01
CA GLN A 274 -7.61 -15.84 7.31
C GLN A 274 -8.50 -15.80 6.06
N ALA A 275 -8.45 -14.71 5.27
CA ALA A 275 -9.27 -14.59 4.05
C ALA A 275 -8.99 -15.69 3.04
N ILE A 276 -7.72 -16.07 2.88
CA ILE A 276 -7.31 -17.17 1.99
C ILE A 276 -7.79 -18.51 2.54
N HIS A 277 -7.61 -18.75 3.84
CA HIS A 277 -8.05 -20.01 4.47
C HIS A 277 -9.57 -20.20 4.38
N GLU A 278 -10.35 -19.14 4.57
CA GLU A 278 -11.82 -19.14 4.55
C GLU A 278 -12.41 -18.92 3.14
N ASN A 279 -11.58 -18.61 2.15
CA ASN A 279 -12.01 -18.15 0.81
C ASN A 279 -12.99 -16.96 0.89
N ASP A 280 -12.68 -15.94 1.71
CA ASP A 280 -13.55 -14.82 2.02
C ASP A 280 -13.66 -13.81 0.85
N GLN A 281 -14.40 -14.18 -0.15
CA GLN A 281 -14.67 -13.37 -1.35
C GLN A 281 -15.38 -12.05 -1.02
N ALA A 282 -16.20 -12.02 0.04
CA ALA A 282 -16.94 -10.82 0.41
C ALA A 282 -15.99 -9.73 0.93
N PHE A 283 -15.08 -10.10 1.82
CA PHE A 283 -14.03 -9.23 2.31
C PHE A 283 -13.14 -8.71 1.16
N VAL A 284 -12.67 -9.61 0.29
CA VAL A 284 -11.80 -9.23 -0.83
C VAL A 284 -12.50 -8.25 -1.77
N LYS A 285 -13.77 -8.50 -2.12
CA LYS A 285 -14.57 -7.59 -2.94
C LYS A 285 -14.71 -6.20 -2.33
N GLU A 286 -14.94 -6.12 -1.02
CA GLU A 286 -15.01 -4.83 -0.30
C GLU A 286 -13.67 -4.09 -0.37
N ARG A 287 -12.55 -4.80 -0.13
CA ARG A 287 -11.21 -4.20 -0.18
C ARG A 287 -10.81 -3.74 -1.59
N LEU A 288 -11.11 -4.54 -2.61
CA LEU A 288 -10.86 -4.13 -4.00
C LEU A 288 -11.69 -2.92 -4.42
N ALA A 289 -12.95 -2.83 -3.99
CA ALA A 289 -13.77 -1.64 -4.21
C ALA A 289 -13.17 -0.40 -3.55
N HIS A 290 -12.64 -0.52 -2.34
CA HIS A 290 -11.92 0.55 -1.66
C HIS A 290 -10.65 0.95 -2.42
N SER A 291 -9.77 0.01 -2.77
CA SER A 291 -8.54 0.28 -3.52
C SER A 291 -8.83 0.95 -4.86
N LYS A 292 -9.90 0.54 -5.54
CA LYS A 292 -10.35 1.19 -6.79
C LYS A 292 -10.72 2.65 -6.58
N LEU A 293 -11.48 2.98 -5.52
CA LEU A 293 -11.80 4.37 -5.19
C LEU A 293 -10.55 5.19 -4.88
N VAL A 294 -9.58 4.63 -4.18
CA VAL A 294 -8.29 5.29 -3.92
C VAL A 294 -7.56 5.59 -5.22
N MET A 295 -7.46 4.62 -6.12
CA MET A 295 -6.82 4.81 -7.42
C MET A 295 -7.55 5.83 -8.31
N GLU A 296 -8.90 5.91 -8.24
CA GLU A 296 -9.67 6.98 -8.91
C GLU A 296 -9.30 8.37 -8.38
N VAL A 297 -9.05 8.49 -7.07
CA VAL A 297 -8.59 9.76 -6.46
C VAL A 297 -7.18 10.10 -6.92
N VAL A 298 -6.27 9.12 -6.91
CA VAL A 298 -4.87 9.28 -7.34
C VAL A 298 -4.80 9.72 -8.80
N GLU A 299 -5.50 9.06 -9.73
CA GLU A 299 -5.51 9.45 -11.14
C GLU A 299 -6.03 10.88 -11.36
N LYS A 300 -7.11 11.28 -10.66
CA LYS A 300 -7.62 12.65 -10.73
C LYS A 300 -6.63 13.66 -10.19
N ALA A 301 -5.92 13.34 -9.11
CA ALA A 301 -4.91 14.19 -8.53
C ALA A 301 -3.71 14.38 -9.48
N LEU A 302 -3.20 13.30 -10.06
CA LEU A 302 -2.12 13.35 -11.06
C LEU A 302 -2.52 14.16 -12.28
N ALA A 303 -3.74 13.96 -12.79
CA ALA A 303 -4.28 14.71 -13.93
C ALA A 303 -4.43 16.22 -13.62
N ASP A 304 -4.93 16.58 -12.43
CA ASP A 304 -5.07 17.98 -12.01
C ASP A 304 -3.70 18.67 -11.88
N ALA A 305 -2.67 17.97 -11.41
CA ALA A 305 -1.30 18.45 -11.30
C ALA A 305 -0.48 18.29 -12.60
N GLN A 306 -1.04 17.72 -13.67
CA GLN A 306 -0.38 17.44 -14.94
C GLN A 306 0.88 16.54 -14.81
N ILE A 307 0.88 15.63 -13.84
CA ILE A 307 1.95 14.65 -13.64
C ILE A 307 1.60 13.37 -14.40
N VAL A 308 2.56 12.87 -15.16
CA VAL A 308 2.44 11.62 -15.93
C VAL A 308 3.37 10.58 -15.35
N LEU A 309 2.81 9.41 -14.99
CA LEU A 309 3.54 8.25 -14.51
C LEU A 309 3.56 7.15 -15.58
N GLY A 310 4.67 6.42 -15.67
CA GLY A 310 4.84 5.29 -16.59
C GLY A 310 5.55 5.63 -17.87
#